data_f3e3d8d85cbf620f99d4852e3b4189fb
#
_entry.id   f3e3d8d85cbf620f99d4852e3b4189fb
#
_cell.length_a   1.000
_cell.length_b   1.000
_cell.length_c   1.000
_cell.angle_alpha   90.00
_cell.angle_beta   90.00
_cell.angle_gamma   90.00
#
_symmetry.space_group_name_H-M   'P 1'
#
loop_
_entity.id
_entity.type
_entity.pdbx_description
1 polymer ?
#
loop_
_entity_poly.entity_id
_entity_poly.type
_entity_poly.pdbx_seq_one_letter_code
_entity_poly.pdbx_strand_id
1 'polypeptide(L)'
;MKARLSVKKGVALAMVLSSVMMSSAHALTVYTAGPGSLAKGLASGFEKKTGVKVDIFQATTGKVMARLEAEQANPQADILISASWDTAEDLHNRGWLLPYQSANAGKVPDTLKSADYVAQGISALGIVWNTKSGTPEPKEWKDLTAPEFKDKVTTPDPALSGASLDLLIGLQNGMGDKAWALFDELKKNGMVVSGPNAQAVTPVMQ
;
A
#
# COMPACT_ATOMS: atom_id res chain seq x y z
N MET A 1 -41.95 -79.68 24.24
CA MET A 1 -41.72 -78.38 24.94
C MET A 1 -41.16 -77.40 23.93
N LYS A 2 -41.95 -76.38 23.59
CA LYS A 2 -41.59 -75.37 22.58
C LYS A 2 -41.00 -74.09 23.29
N ALA A 3 -39.70 -73.79 23.05
CA ALA A 3 -39.10 -72.56 23.48
C ALA A 3 -39.35 -71.45 22.45
N ARG A 4 -40.00 -70.37 22.88
CA ARG A 4 -40.25 -69.20 22.08
C ARG A 4 -39.00 -68.24 22.20
N LEU A 5 -38.32 -68.01 21.06
CA LEU A 5 -37.33 -66.95 20.98
C LEU A 5 -38.04 -65.57 20.80
N SER A 6 -37.81 -64.69 21.76
CA SER A 6 -38.29 -63.32 21.68
C SER A 6 -37.22 -62.48 20.94
N VAL A 7 -37.59 -61.95 19.76
CA VAL A 7 -36.76 -61.02 18.98
C VAL A 7 -37.02 -59.64 19.54
N LYS A 8 -36.04 -59.13 20.31
CA LYS A 8 -36.01 -57.70 20.69
C LYS A 8 -35.52 -56.89 19.52
N LYS A 9 -36.40 -56.06 18.96
CA LYS A 9 -36.06 -55.07 17.95
C LYS A 9 -35.19 -54.00 18.57
N GLY A 10 -33.88 -54.01 18.29
CA GLY A 10 -32.96 -52.92 18.57
C GLY A 10 -33.11 -51.85 17.51
N VAL A 11 -33.68 -50.70 17.89
CA VAL A 11 -33.68 -49.52 17.05
C VAL A 11 -32.25 -48.94 17.11
N ALA A 12 -31.48 -49.16 16.06
CA ALA A 12 -30.19 -48.49 15.87
C ALA A 12 -30.47 -47.03 15.49
N LEU A 13 -30.32 -46.13 16.45
CA LEU A 13 -30.33 -44.67 16.24
C LEU A 13 -29.02 -44.29 15.56
N ALA A 14 -29.02 -44.19 14.24
CA ALA A 14 -27.91 -43.65 13.46
C ALA A 14 -27.83 -42.16 13.74
N MET A 15 -26.96 -41.75 14.68
CA MET A 15 -26.54 -40.38 14.84
C MET A 15 -25.67 -40.02 13.64
N VAL A 16 -26.27 -39.38 12.64
CA VAL A 16 -25.52 -38.68 11.59
C VAL A 16 -24.87 -37.46 12.26
N LEU A 17 -23.62 -37.61 12.69
CA LEU A 17 -22.75 -36.46 13.01
C LEU A 17 -22.50 -35.70 11.70
N SER A 18 -23.35 -34.72 11.43
CA SER A 18 -23.06 -33.68 10.46
C SER A 18 -21.90 -32.87 11.03
N SER A 19 -20.66 -33.27 10.73
CA SER A 19 -19.50 -32.43 10.92
C SER A 19 -19.67 -31.23 9.99
N VAL A 20 -20.27 -30.17 10.53
CA VAL A 20 -20.15 -28.83 9.96
C VAL A 20 -18.65 -28.50 10.00
N MET A 21 -17.96 -28.70 8.89
CA MET A 21 -16.66 -28.12 8.66
C MET A 21 -16.86 -26.60 8.72
N MET A 22 -16.72 -26.02 9.90
CA MET A 22 -16.48 -24.60 10.01
C MET A 22 -15.16 -24.36 9.31
N SER A 23 -15.22 -24.03 8.02
CA SER A 23 -14.12 -23.31 7.37
C SER A 23 -13.85 -22.12 8.26
N SER A 24 -12.78 -22.17 9.05
CA SER A 24 -12.23 -20.98 9.67
C SER A 24 -11.93 -20.04 8.52
N ALA A 25 -12.82 -19.10 8.25
CA ALA A 25 -12.53 -18.02 7.34
C ALA A 25 -11.32 -17.31 7.94
N HIS A 26 -10.12 -17.59 7.43
CA HIS A 26 -8.94 -16.82 7.77
C HIS A 26 -9.24 -15.36 7.49
N ALA A 27 -8.92 -14.49 8.43
CA ALA A 27 -8.98 -13.07 8.19
C ALA A 27 -8.07 -12.73 7.01
N LEU A 28 -8.54 -11.88 6.10
CA LEU A 28 -7.72 -11.40 4.99
C LEU A 28 -6.70 -10.41 5.53
N THR A 29 -5.42 -10.65 5.31
CA THR A 29 -4.33 -9.78 5.80
C THR A 29 -3.94 -8.76 4.73
N VAL A 30 -4.13 -7.49 5.04
CA VAL A 30 -3.82 -6.36 4.15
C VAL A 30 -2.62 -5.59 4.69
N TYR A 31 -1.55 -5.52 3.91
CA TYR A 31 -0.44 -4.60 4.17
C TYR A 31 -0.66 -3.31 3.40
N THR A 32 -0.44 -2.17 4.04
CA THR A 32 -0.61 -0.88 3.39
C THR A 32 0.45 0.14 3.75
N ALA A 33 0.94 0.83 2.72
CA ALA A 33 1.75 2.04 2.82
C ALA A 33 0.94 3.30 2.46
N GLY A 34 -0.31 3.12 2.03
CA GLY A 34 -1.23 4.21 1.72
C GLY A 34 -1.90 4.83 2.95
N PRO A 35 -2.83 5.79 2.73
CA PRO A 35 -3.57 6.42 3.82
C PRO A 35 -4.40 5.39 4.60
N GLY A 36 -4.25 5.39 5.94
CA GLY A 36 -4.94 4.43 6.80
C GLY A 36 -6.46 4.54 6.76
N SER A 37 -7.00 5.74 6.54
CA SER A 37 -8.45 5.95 6.35
C SER A 37 -8.99 5.22 5.13
N LEU A 38 -8.23 5.21 4.02
CA LEU A 38 -8.57 4.50 2.81
C LEU A 38 -8.59 2.98 3.05
N ALA A 39 -7.52 2.44 3.63
CA ALA A 39 -7.44 1.00 3.92
C ALA A 39 -8.57 0.54 4.85
N LYS A 40 -8.86 1.30 5.91
CA LYS A 40 -9.98 1.02 6.82
C LYS A 40 -11.34 1.10 6.13
N GLY A 41 -11.54 2.08 5.24
CA GLY A 41 -12.78 2.21 4.47
C GLY A 41 -13.01 1.02 3.55
N LEU A 42 -11.97 0.60 2.83
CA LEU A 42 -12.01 -0.56 1.94
C LEU A 42 -12.26 -1.86 2.73
N ALA A 43 -11.54 -2.07 3.84
CA ALA A 43 -11.72 -3.23 4.70
C ALA A 43 -13.14 -3.31 5.26
N SER A 44 -13.66 -2.21 5.82
CA SER A 44 -15.03 -2.17 6.35
C SER A 44 -16.09 -2.45 5.28
N GLY A 45 -15.90 -1.93 4.07
CA GLY A 45 -16.79 -2.20 2.93
C GLY A 45 -16.75 -3.68 2.51
N PHE A 46 -15.57 -4.27 2.47
CA PHE A 46 -15.37 -5.67 2.16
C PHE A 46 -15.97 -6.61 3.22
N GLU A 47 -15.69 -6.35 4.50
CA GLU A 47 -16.26 -7.12 5.62
C GLU A 47 -17.79 -7.10 5.63
N LYS A 48 -18.39 -5.91 5.40
CA LYS A 48 -19.85 -5.77 5.31
C LYS A 48 -20.45 -6.59 4.17
N LYS A 49 -19.75 -6.67 3.05
CA LYS A 49 -20.24 -7.34 1.84
C LYS A 49 -20.05 -8.86 1.91
N THR A 50 -18.98 -9.33 2.53
CA THR A 50 -18.54 -10.73 2.44
C THR A 50 -18.64 -11.47 3.77
N GLY A 51 -18.67 -10.78 4.91
CA GLY A 51 -18.55 -11.36 6.24
C GLY A 51 -17.12 -11.79 6.61
N VAL A 52 -16.16 -11.66 5.69
CA VAL A 52 -14.74 -12.02 5.93
C VAL A 52 -14.06 -10.87 6.68
N LYS A 53 -13.37 -11.18 7.78
CA LYS A 53 -12.60 -10.22 8.55
C LYS A 53 -11.35 -9.77 7.80
N VAL A 54 -10.92 -8.53 8.05
CA VAL A 54 -9.72 -7.94 7.44
C VAL A 54 -8.80 -7.41 8.50
N ASP A 55 -7.60 -7.96 8.57
CA ASP A 55 -6.52 -7.48 9.43
C ASP A 55 -5.62 -6.53 8.63
N ILE A 56 -5.34 -5.35 9.18
CA ILE A 56 -4.56 -4.32 8.50
C ILE A 56 -3.24 -4.09 9.23
N PHE A 57 -2.12 -4.29 8.50
CA PHE A 57 -0.82 -3.79 8.89
C PHE A 57 -0.49 -2.52 8.10
N GLN A 58 -0.41 -1.39 8.79
CA GLN A 58 -0.08 -0.10 8.19
C GLN A 58 1.30 0.35 8.61
N ALA A 59 2.15 0.69 7.63
CA ALA A 59 3.49 1.24 7.86
C ALA A 59 3.92 2.15 6.70
N THR A 60 5.17 2.64 6.73
CA THR A 60 5.79 3.33 5.58
C THR A 60 6.13 2.32 4.49
N THR A 61 6.28 2.79 3.24
CA THR A 61 6.64 1.92 2.10
C THR A 61 7.87 1.06 2.40
N GLY A 62 8.96 1.67 2.88
CA GLY A 62 10.17 0.92 3.20
C GLY A 62 9.97 -0.14 4.29
N LYS A 63 9.16 0.14 5.32
CA LYS A 63 8.85 -0.86 6.37
C LYS A 63 7.97 -1.99 5.86
N VAL A 64 7.01 -1.70 4.99
CA VAL A 64 6.18 -2.73 4.36
C VAL A 64 7.04 -3.63 3.48
N MET A 65 7.91 -3.05 2.64
CA MET A 65 8.82 -3.80 1.79
C MET A 65 9.78 -4.69 2.59
N ALA A 66 10.42 -4.14 3.62
CA ALA A 66 11.31 -4.92 4.50
C ALA A 66 10.58 -6.09 5.18
N ARG A 67 9.32 -5.90 5.54
CA ARG A 67 8.50 -6.96 6.12
C ARG A 67 8.14 -8.04 5.10
N LEU A 68 7.74 -7.67 3.89
CA LEU A 68 7.48 -8.62 2.80
C LEU A 68 8.73 -9.45 2.49
N GLU A 69 9.91 -8.83 2.48
CA GLU A 69 11.18 -9.53 2.29
C GLU A 69 11.47 -10.52 3.43
N ALA A 70 11.27 -10.12 4.67
CA ALA A 70 11.48 -10.99 5.83
C ALA A 70 10.50 -12.18 5.85
N GLU A 71 9.31 -12.02 5.31
CA GLU A 71 8.25 -13.03 5.27
C GLU A 71 8.24 -13.84 3.96
N GLN A 72 9.19 -13.64 3.04
CA GLN A 72 9.21 -14.27 1.72
C GLN A 72 9.09 -15.82 1.78
N ALA A 73 9.74 -16.46 2.74
CA ALA A 73 9.66 -17.91 2.91
C ALA A 73 8.30 -18.42 3.44
N ASN A 74 7.52 -17.54 4.07
CA ASN A 74 6.19 -17.80 4.60
C ASN A 74 5.34 -16.52 4.55
N PRO A 75 4.83 -16.16 3.36
CA PRO A 75 4.08 -14.93 3.16
C PRO A 75 2.86 -14.82 4.08
N GLN A 76 2.68 -13.66 4.71
CA GLN A 76 1.58 -13.38 5.63
C GLN A 76 0.56 -12.41 5.02
N ALA A 77 0.96 -11.61 4.04
CA ALA A 77 0.08 -10.67 3.38
C ALA A 77 -0.69 -11.34 2.24
N ASP A 78 -2.00 -11.16 2.22
CA ASP A 78 -2.85 -11.55 1.10
C ASP A 78 -2.98 -10.42 0.07
N ILE A 79 -2.98 -9.16 0.54
CA ILE A 79 -3.13 -7.98 -0.31
C ILE A 79 -2.13 -6.90 0.12
N LEU A 80 -1.51 -6.25 -0.86
CA LEU A 80 -0.73 -5.04 -0.67
C LEU A 80 -1.48 -3.84 -1.26
N ILE A 81 -1.66 -2.77 -0.46
CA ILE A 81 -2.08 -1.45 -0.93
C ILE A 81 -0.85 -0.55 -0.88
N SER A 82 -0.17 -0.42 -2.02
CA SER A 82 1.02 0.42 -2.15
C SER A 82 0.66 1.89 -2.32
N ALA A 83 1.57 2.78 -1.92
CA ALA A 83 1.52 4.20 -2.23
C ALA A 83 2.27 4.56 -3.53
N SER A 84 2.93 3.59 -4.17
CA SER A 84 3.76 3.77 -5.34
C SER A 84 3.46 2.70 -6.38
N TRP A 85 3.41 3.11 -7.65
CA TRP A 85 3.30 2.21 -8.80
C TRP A 85 4.56 1.38 -8.96
N ASP A 86 5.74 2.00 -8.83
CA ASP A 86 7.03 1.33 -9.00
C ASP A 86 7.24 0.21 -7.98
N THR A 87 6.67 0.34 -6.77
CA THR A 87 6.67 -0.75 -5.79
C THR A 87 5.90 -1.98 -6.29
N ALA A 88 4.76 -1.78 -6.94
CA ALA A 88 3.98 -2.89 -7.49
C ALA A 88 4.71 -3.53 -8.67
N GLU A 89 5.35 -2.72 -9.52
CA GLU A 89 6.14 -3.19 -10.65
C GLU A 89 7.40 -3.99 -10.19
N ASP A 90 8.09 -3.53 -9.15
CA ASP A 90 9.21 -4.27 -8.56
C ASP A 90 8.77 -5.63 -8.03
N LEU A 91 7.66 -5.71 -7.29
CA LEU A 91 7.11 -6.97 -6.79
C LEU A 91 6.67 -7.91 -7.92
N HIS A 92 6.09 -7.36 -8.99
CA HIS A 92 5.76 -8.10 -10.21
C HIS A 92 7.02 -8.70 -10.83
N ASN A 93 8.06 -7.90 -11.03
CA ASN A 93 9.32 -8.32 -11.64
C ASN A 93 10.05 -9.37 -10.79
N ARG A 94 9.89 -9.34 -9.48
CA ARG A 94 10.39 -10.38 -8.54
C ARG A 94 9.55 -11.66 -8.54
N GLY A 95 8.38 -11.67 -9.20
CA GLY A 95 7.44 -12.80 -9.17
C GLY A 95 6.78 -13.04 -7.82
N TRP A 96 6.59 -11.98 -7.03
CA TRP A 96 6.01 -12.06 -5.68
C TRP A 96 4.51 -11.81 -5.66
N LEU A 97 3.91 -11.46 -6.79
CA LEU A 97 2.48 -11.23 -6.94
C LEU A 97 1.81 -12.43 -7.61
N LEU A 98 0.62 -12.78 -7.14
CA LEU A 98 -0.21 -13.79 -7.79
C LEU A 98 -1.13 -13.12 -8.81
N PRO A 99 -1.28 -13.69 -10.02
CA PRO A 99 -2.23 -13.18 -10.99
C PRO A 99 -3.65 -13.16 -10.41
N TYR A 100 -4.29 -11.99 -10.48
CA TYR A 100 -5.67 -11.81 -10.06
C TYR A 100 -6.35 -10.70 -10.85
N GLN A 101 -7.44 -11.02 -11.51
CA GLN A 101 -8.26 -10.02 -12.19
C GLN A 101 -9.58 -9.80 -11.44
N SER A 102 -9.71 -8.61 -10.88
CA SER A 102 -10.98 -8.16 -10.29
C SER A 102 -12.07 -8.08 -11.36
N ALA A 103 -13.30 -8.43 -11.00
CA ALA A 103 -14.48 -8.22 -11.87
C ALA A 103 -14.68 -6.74 -12.26
N ASN A 104 -14.09 -5.81 -11.51
CA ASN A 104 -14.11 -4.38 -11.80
C ASN A 104 -12.90 -3.88 -12.62
N ALA A 105 -11.93 -4.73 -12.93
CA ALA A 105 -10.72 -4.33 -13.66
C ALA A 105 -11.02 -3.73 -15.04
N GLY A 106 -12.15 -4.10 -15.68
CA GLY A 106 -12.61 -3.48 -16.92
C GLY A 106 -12.95 -1.99 -16.85
N LYS A 107 -13.10 -1.43 -15.62
CA LYS A 107 -13.34 0.00 -15.39
C LYS A 107 -12.04 0.81 -15.23
N VAL A 108 -10.90 0.14 -15.15
CA VAL A 108 -9.58 0.76 -15.01
C VAL A 108 -8.92 0.78 -16.39
N PRO A 109 -8.34 1.92 -16.82
CA PRO A 109 -7.58 2.01 -18.08
C PRO A 109 -6.49 0.94 -18.16
N ASP A 110 -6.23 0.42 -19.35
CA ASP A 110 -5.24 -0.66 -19.55
C ASP A 110 -3.82 -0.25 -19.15
N THR A 111 -3.50 1.04 -19.26
CA THR A 111 -2.21 1.59 -18.82
C THR A 111 -2.02 1.63 -17.30
N LEU A 112 -3.08 1.37 -16.53
CA LEU A 112 -3.10 1.46 -15.07
C LEU A 112 -3.43 0.10 -14.41
N LYS A 113 -3.18 -0.99 -15.12
CA LYS A 113 -3.36 -2.35 -14.62
C LYS A 113 -2.40 -3.34 -15.26
N SER A 114 -2.13 -4.41 -14.55
CA SER A 114 -1.37 -5.58 -15.01
C SER A 114 -2.17 -6.85 -14.72
N ALA A 115 -1.59 -8.01 -14.94
CA ALA A 115 -2.19 -9.31 -14.63
C ALA A 115 -2.36 -9.54 -13.13
N ASP A 116 -1.58 -8.87 -12.29
CA ASP A 116 -1.43 -9.13 -10.86
C ASP A 116 -1.46 -7.88 -9.98
N TYR A 117 -1.56 -6.68 -10.56
CA TYR A 117 -1.79 -5.44 -9.83
C TYR A 117 -2.64 -4.45 -10.61
N VAL A 118 -3.30 -3.55 -9.91
CA VAL A 118 -4.21 -2.56 -10.50
C VAL A 118 -4.17 -1.26 -9.70
N ALA A 119 -4.19 -0.12 -10.39
CA ALA A 119 -4.31 1.17 -9.73
C ALA A 119 -5.71 1.32 -9.09
N GLN A 120 -5.74 1.72 -7.83
CA GLN A 120 -6.97 2.09 -7.13
C GLN A 120 -7.31 3.57 -7.27
N GLY A 121 -6.33 4.40 -7.64
CA GLY A 121 -6.45 5.83 -7.80
C GLY A 121 -5.17 6.42 -8.38
N ILE A 122 -5.22 7.69 -8.76
CA ILE A 122 -4.09 8.45 -9.24
C ILE A 122 -3.92 9.64 -8.30
N SER A 123 -2.67 9.92 -7.88
CA SER A 123 -2.30 11.10 -7.13
C SER A 123 -1.25 11.88 -7.91
N ALA A 124 -1.36 13.20 -7.91
CA ALA A 124 -0.30 14.06 -8.40
C ALA A 124 0.63 14.44 -7.25
N LEU A 125 1.92 14.47 -7.54
CA LEU A 125 2.93 15.02 -6.64
C LEU A 125 3.06 16.52 -6.91
N GLY A 126 3.18 17.29 -5.85
CA GLY A 126 3.25 18.74 -5.96
C GLY A 126 4.04 19.38 -4.83
N ILE A 127 4.32 20.67 -4.99
CA ILE A 127 4.96 21.49 -3.98
C ILE A 127 3.88 21.96 -3.00
N VAL A 128 4.10 21.72 -1.70
CA VAL A 128 3.32 22.33 -0.63
C VAL A 128 4.06 23.59 -0.18
N TRP A 129 3.42 24.76 -0.33
CA TRP A 129 4.00 26.04 0.01
C TRP A 129 3.18 26.74 1.10
N ASN A 130 3.88 27.25 2.12
CA ASN A 130 3.25 28.06 3.16
C ASN A 130 3.15 29.52 2.70
N THR A 131 1.93 29.99 2.46
CA THR A 131 1.65 31.35 2.01
C THR A 131 2.10 32.45 2.99
N LYS A 132 2.42 32.07 4.24
CA LYS A 132 2.92 32.97 5.28
C LYS A 132 4.44 32.90 5.45
N SER A 133 5.14 32.12 4.65
CA SER A 133 6.60 31.91 4.77
C SER A 133 7.43 33.16 4.43
N GLY A 134 6.84 34.17 3.81
CA GLY A 134 7.55 35.35 3.29
C GLY A 134 8.36 35.05 2.01
N THR A 135 8.27 33.84 1.45
CA THR A 135 8.87 33.49 0.17
C THR A 135 7.88 33.71 -0.98
N PRO A 136 8.36 33.95 -2.22
CA PRO A 136 7.49 33.93 -3.39
C PRO A 136 6.87 32.54 -3.58
N GLU A 137 5.74 32.49 -4.27
CA GLU A 137 5.09 31.22 -4.64
C GLU A 137 5.93 30.48 -5.68
N PRO A 138 6.43 29.26 -5.37
CA PRO A 138 7.17 28.47 -6.35
C PRO A 138 6.21 27.93 -7.42
N LYS A 139 6.62 28.03 -8.68
CA LYS A 139 5.82 27.53 -9.84
C LYS A 139 6.37 26.23 -10.39
N GLU A 140 7.66 26.00 -10.23
CA GLU A 140 8.35 24.79 -10.67
C GLU A 140 9.38 24.33 -9.66
N TRP A 141 9.84 23.09 -9.81
CA TRP A 141 10.80 22.48 -8.87
C TRP A 141 12.10 23.28 -8.76
N LYS A 142 12.54 23.88 -9.87
CA LYS A 142 13.79 24.68 -9.91
C LYS A 142 13.70 25.96 -9.09
N ASP A 143 12.52 26.54 -8.92
CA ASP A 143 12.36 27.76 -8.12
C ASP A 143 12.84 27.55 -6.68
N LEU A 144 12.71 26.31 -6.17
CA LEU A 144 13.13 25.97 -4.81
C LEU A 144 14.66 26.03 -4.60
N THR A 145 15.44 26.18 -5.66
CA THR A 145 16.90 26.39 -5.57
C THR A 145 17.30 27.86 -5.38
N ALA A 146 16.33 28.77 -5.51
CA ALA A 146 16.58 30.20 -5.35
C ALA A 146 16.95 30.56 -3.89
N PRO A 147 17.73 31.67 -3.69
CA PRO A 147 18.20 32.07 -2.37
C PRO A 147 17.07 32.31 -1.35
N GLU A 148 15.88 32.72 -1.79
CA GLU A 148 14.68 32.97 -0.96
C GLU A 148 14.21 31.72 -0.24
N PHE A 149 14.50 30.53 -0.81
CA PHE A 149 14.15 29.22 -0.25
C PHE A 149 15.30 28.57 0.53
N LYS A 150 16.42 29.27 0.72
CA LYS A 150 17.56 28.73 1.47
C LYS A 150 17.12 28.26 2.86
N ASP A 151 17.47 27.01 3.19
CA ASP A 151 17.15 26.33 4.46
C ASP A 151 15.64 26.20 4.75
N LYS A 152 14.78 26.36 3.72
CA LYS A 152 13.31 26.34 3.87
C LYS A 152 12.63 25.20 3.08
N VAL A 153 13.40 24.33 2.47
CA VAL A 153 12.89 23.22 1.67
C VAL A 153 13.06 21.91 2.43
N THR A 154 12.02 21.10 2.43
CA THR A 154 12.06 19.75 2.98
C THR A 154 11.38 18.76 2.03
N THR A 155 11.88 17.55 2.01
CA THR A 155 11.31 16.42 1.25
C THR A 155 11.30 15.18 2.12
N PRO A 156 10.29 14.28 1.97
CA PRO A 156 10.33 12.99 2.64
C PRO A 156 11.53 12.15 2.16
N ASP A 157 11.97 11.23 3.00
CA ASP A 157 13.02 10.27 2.65
C ASP A 157 12.45 9.23 1.64
N PRO A 158 13.03 9.11 0.42
CA PRO A 158 12.58 8.15 -0.57
C PRO A 158 12.71 6.68 -0.12
N ALA A 159 13.60 6.37 0.83
CA ALA A 159 13.68 5.02 1.42
C ALA A 159 12.48 4.68 2.31
N LEU A 160 11.73 5.69 2.77
CA LEU A 160 10.58 5.52 3.67
C LEU A 160 9.25 5.91 3.01
N SER A 161 9.29 6.78 2.01
CA SER A 161 8.12 7.36 1.35
C SER A 161 8.05 6.96 -0.13
N GLY A 162 7.02 6.19 -0.49
CA GLY A 162 6.75 5.88 -1.90
C GLY A 162 6.50 7.14 -2.75
N ALA A 163 5.81 8.15 -2.20
CA ALA A 163 5.59 9.42 -2.90
C ALA A 163 6.91 10.16 -3.21
N SER A 164 7.89 10.13 -2.28
CA SER A 164 9.21 10.73 -2.53
C SER A 164 10.03 9.92 -3.53
N LEU A 165 9.89 8.60 -3.50
CA LEU A 165 10.51 7.72 -4.50
C LEU A 165 9.93 8.00 -5.89
N ASP A 166 8.60 8.07 -6.02
CA ASP A 166 7.91 8.38 -7.28
C ASP A 166 8.31 9.77 -7.82
N LEU A 167 8.50 10.77 -6.93
CA LEU A 167 9.01 12.09 -7.34
C LEU A 167 10.41 11.99 -7.94
N LEU A 168 11.32 11.27 -7.27
CA LEU A 168 12.69 11.09 -7.73
C LEU A 168 12.71 10.39 -9.10
N ILE A 169 11.99 9.28 -9.24
CA ILE A 169 11.89 8.51 -10.48
C ILE A 169 11.22 9.34 -11.58
N GLY A 170 10.13 10.04 -11.26
CA GLY A 170 9.42 10.89 -12.22
C GLY A 170 10.27 12.03 -12.75
N LEU A 171 11.03 12.70 -11.89
CA LEU A 171 11.98 13.74 -12.32
C LEU A 171 13.13 13.13 -13.14
N GLN A 172 13.66 11.98 -12.73
CA GLN A 172 14.71 11.28 -13.48
C GLN A 172 14.22 10.89 -14.89
N ASN A 173 13.01 10.36 -15.01
CA ASN A 173 12.43 9.98 -16.29
C ASN A 173 12.14 11.19 -17.18
N GLY A 174 11.71 12.32 -16.60
CA GLY A 174 11.38 13.54 -17.35
C GLY A 174 12.58 14.42 -17.71
N MET A 175 13.63 14.43 -16.88
CA MET A 175 14.75 15.36 -16.99
C MET A 175 16.11 14.70 -17.17
N GLY A 176 16.22 13.36 -17.04
CA GLY A 176 17.47 12.63 -17.08
C GLY A 176 18.47 13.11 -16.00
N ASP A 177 19.73 13.28 -16.36
CA ASP A 177 20.79 13.70 -15.44
C ASP A 177 20.55 15.08 -14.80
N LYS A 178 19.72 15.93 -15.43
CA LYS A 178 19.34 17.23 -14.85
C LYS A 178 18.55 17.10 -13.56
N ALA A 179 17.87 15.98 -13.33
CA ALA A 179 17.20 15.72 -12.07
C ALA A 179 18.19 15.62 -10.89
N TRP A 180 19.31 14.94 -11.10
CA TRP A 180 20.35 14.85 -10.07
C TRP A 180 21.00 16.19 -9.81
N ALA A 181 21.27 16.98 -10.87
CA ALA A 181 21.76 18.35 -10.71
C ALA A 181 20.79 19.22 -9.89
N LEU A 182 19.49 19.10 -10.12
CA LEU A 182 18.46 19.78 -9.33
C LEU A 182 18.53 19.38 -7.84
N PHE A 183 18.62 18.08 -7.55
CA PHE A 183 18.72 17.61 -6.15
C PHE A 183 20.02 18.09 -5.48
N ASP A 184 21.13 18.14 -6.21
CA ASP A 184 22.40 18.69 -5.71
C ASP A 184 22.27 20.18 -5.40
N GLU A 185 21.61 20.96 -6.27
CA GLU A 185 21.35 22.39 -6.03
C GLU A 185 20.44 22.59 -4.81
N LEU A 186 19.35 21.81 -4.69
CA LEU A 186 18.46 21.84 -3.54
C LEU A 186 19.20 21.50 -2.24
N LYS A 187 20.06 20.48 -2.27
CA LYS A 187 20.90 20.11 -1.12
C LYS A 187 21.86 21.23 -0.73
N LYS A 188 22.54 21.86 -1.71
CA LYS A 188 23.41 23.02 -1.48
C LYS A 188 22.63 24.22 -0.93
N ASN A 189 21.35 24.36 -1.31
CA ASN A 189 20.46 25.40 -0.79
C ASN A 189 19.86 25.04 0.58
N GLY A 190 20.31 23.97 1.22
CA GLY A 190 19.91 23.58 2.57
C GLY A 190 18.64 22.74 2.65
N MET A 191 18.25 22.07 1.55
CA MET A 191 17.12 21.13 1.60
C MET A 191 17.36 20.01 2.61
N VAL A 192 16.35 19.75 3.46
CA VAL A 192 16.37 18.70 4.47
C VAL A 192 15.59 17.49 3.96
N VAL A 193 16.21 16.32 3.98
CA VAL A 193 15.53 15.05 3.78
C VAL A 193 14.99 14.57 5.13
N SER A 194 13.68 14.60 5.30
CA SER A 194 12.99 14.19 6.53
C SER A 194 12.56 12.72 6.42
N GLY A 195 12.12 12.09 7.51
CA GLY A 195 11.60 10.72 7.48
C GLY A 195 10.35 10.52 6.61
N PRO A 196 9.25 9.97 7.15
CA PRO A 196 8.01 9.81 6.40
C PRO A 196 7.32 11.15 6.08
N ASN A 197 6.33 11.12 5.17
CA ASN A 197 5.65 12.32 4.63
C ASN A 197 5.23 13.36 5.70
N ALA A 198 4.68 12.92 6.82
CA ALA A 198 4.21 13.82 7.86
C ALA A 198 5.35 14.66 8.47
N GLN A 199 6.56 14.10 8.57
CA GLN A 199 7.72 14.82 9.09
C GLN A 199 8.22 15.90 8.13
N ALA A 200 8.05 15.70 6.83
CA ALA A 200 8.39 16.72 5.85
C ALA A 200 7.33 17.82 5.76
N VAL A 201 6.05 17.49 5.89
CA VAL A 201 4.95 18.46 5.75
C VAL A 201 4.77 19.32 7.00
N THR A 202 4.94 18.76 8.19
CA THR A 202 4.69 19.47 9.45
C THR A 202 5.46 20.80 9.59
N PRO A 203 6.77 20.90 9.29
CA PRO A 203 7.49 22.16 9.37
C PRO A 203 6.98 23.24 8.39
N VAL A 204 6.44 22.84 7.25
CA VAL A 204 5.90 23.75 6.25
C VAL A 204 4.59 24.39 6.71
N MET A 205 3.85 23.72 7.58
CA MET A 205 2.55 24.19 8.11
C MET A 205 2.69 25.12 9.33
N GLN A 206 3.86 25.22 9.93
CA GLN A 206 4.17 26.06 11.09
C GLN A 206 4.67 27.43 10.67
#